data_70d9b3cf1496574bed607728a2f328cd
#
_entry.id   70d9b3cf1496574bed607728a2f328cd
#
_cell.length_a   1.000
_cell.length_b   1.000
_cell.length_c   1.000
_cell.angle_alpha   90.00
_cell.angle_beta   90.00
_cell.angle_gamma   90.00
#
_symmetry.space_group_name_H-M   'P 1'
#
loop_
_entity.id
_entity.type
_entity.pdbx_description
1 polymer ?
#
loop_
_entity_poly.entity_id
_entity_poly.type
_entity_poly.pdbx_seq_one_letter_code
_entity_poly.pdbx_strand_id
1 'polypeptide(L)'
;AQTKKQDWWEAGMPAALPSQGNLSVTGIWNNIPDDLKPYTAIQLHADDFVGHGYGGYGDHDRLWAWYSYFVDQAEEYNRNEPDSKKHINIYLTLMTGGTPLSYLSRTIPDDELVAFINAHECVKGVVLSENYNNGDTVGVAKVTAKYLKLMAQQGCYLVLTDIDKPGSNMMEKWFNDTDELHNAAKKYHKYLIINSKSTSSSGFNTVRSFAVGAWLAGLADNWGALTDAWAWYESGYGQLFKPNSKPSYEDVRRVYTFPETLFAMNMLQCYANGAVVFNAEHPFYCTGVD
;
A
#
# COMPACT_ATOMS: atom_id res chain seq x y z
N ALA A 1 11.79 -11.40 -15.41
CA ALA A 1 11.45 -10.70 -14.17
C ALA A 1 10.46 -11.52 -13.34
N GLN A 2 9.47 -12.12 -13.96
CA GLN A 2 8.43 -12.88 -13.27
C GLN A 2 8.92 -14.23 -12.74
N THR A 3 9.78 -14.92 -13.49
CA THR A 3 10.46 -16.13 -13.05
C THR A 3 11.29 -15.87 -11.78
N LYS A 4 11.99 -14.74 -11.71
CA LYS A 4 12.78 -14.40 -10.53
C LYS A 4 11.92 -14.09 -9.30
N LYS A 5 10.78 -13.41 -9.48
CA LYS A 5 9.81 -13.20 -8.38
C LYS A 5 9.25 -14.53 -7.89
N GLN A 6 8.97 -15.43 -8.81
CA GLN A 6 8.46 -16.76 -8.48
C GLN A 6 9.53 -17.64 -7.82
N ASP A 7 10.78 -17.56 -8.27
CA ASP A 7 11.88 -18.35 -7.72
C ASP A 7 12.16 -18.01 -6.26
N TRP A 8 12.18 -16.72 -5.89
CA TRP A 8 12.39 -16.37 -4.49
C TRP A 8 11.13 -16.57 -3.63
N TRP A 9 9.96 -16.46 -4.22
CA TRP A 9 8.70 -16.85 -3.59
C TRP A 9 8.68 -18.34 -3.25
N GLU A 10 9.07 -19.19 -4.20
CA GLU A 10 9.17 -20.64 -4.00
C GLU A 10 10.30 -21.00 -3.03
N ALA A 11 11.41 -20.32 -3.08
CA ALA A 11 12.50 -20.47 -2.13
C ALA A 11 12.06 -20.10 -0.69
N GLY A 12 11.08 -19.22 -0.56
CA GLY A 12 10.33 -18.98 0.67
C GLY A 12 11.12 -18.50 1.88
N MET A 13 12.36 -18.07 1.71
CA MET A 13 13.23 -17.72 2.83
C MET A 13 13.95 -16.39 2.57
N PRO A 14 13.97 -15.47 3.55
CA PRO A 14 14.75 -14.24 3.46
C PRO A 14 16.24 -14.48 3.17
N ALA A 15 16.79 -15.58 3.65
CA ALA A 15 18.19 -15.95 3.40
C ALA A 15 18.54 -16.19 1.93
N ALA A 16 17.56 -16.47 1.06
CA ALA A 16 17.76 -16.60 -0.37
C ALA A 16 17.78 -15.25 -1.10
N LEU A 17 17.30 -14.18 -0.48
CA LEU A 17 17.19 -12.86 -1.09
C LEU A 17 18.53 -12.18 -1.42
N PRO A 18 19.61 -12.33 -0.62
CA PRO A 18 20.90 -11.71 -0.91
C PRO A 18 21.53 -12.13 -2.24
N SER A 19 21.20 -13.32 -2.71
CA SER A 19 21.70 -13.81 -4.01
C SER A 19 20.92 -13.26 -5.22
N GLN A 20 19.82 -12.57 -4.98
CA GLN A 20 18.87 -12.09 -5.99
C GLN A 20 18.99 -10.58 -6.19
N GLY A 21 20.16 -10.07 -6.53
CA GLY A 21 20.58 -8.67 -6.59
C GLY A 21 19.60 -7.60 -7.15
N ASN A 22 18.43 -7.99 -7.60
CA ASN A 22 17.40 -7.08 -8.13
C ASN A 22 16.30 -6.74 -7.11
N LEU A 23 16.30 -7.36 -5.94
CA LEU A 23 15.30 -7.14 -4.89
C LEU A 23 15.93 -6.41 -3.70
N SER A 24 16.59 -5.32 -3.94
CA SER A 24 17.10 -4.49 -2.87
C SER A 24 16.39 -3.16 -2.83
N VAL A 25 16.06 -2.72 -1.62
CA VAL A 25 15.51 -1.39 -1.38
C VAL A 25 16.46 -0.32 -1.95
N THR A 26 17.76 -0.49 -1.76
CA THR A 26 18.79 0.41 -2.29
C THR A 26 18.87 0.35 -3.82
N GLY A 27 18.67 -0.81 -4.43
CA GLY A 27 18.62 -0.94 -5.88
C GLY A 27 17.46 -0.14 -6.48
N ILE A 28 16.26 -0.25 -5.89
CA ILE A 28 15.09 0.55 -6.28
C ILE A 28 15.37 2.03 -6.04
N TRP A 29 15.90 2.39 -4.87
CA TRP A 29 16.16 3.77 -4.50
C TRP A 29 17.15 4.48 -5.40
N ASN A 30 18.17 3.77 -5.84
CA ASN A 30 19.19 4.31 -6.74
C ASN A 30 18.67 4.62 -8.15
N ASN A 31 17.53 4.04 -8.54
CA ASN A 31 16.87 4.35 -9.81
C ASN A 31 15.93 5.56 -9.72
N ILE A 32 15.65 6.06 -8.51
CA ILE A 32 14.84 7.25 -8.32
C ILE A 32 15.70 8.48 -8.54
N PRO A 33 15.30 9.43 -9.41
CA PRO A 33 16.00 10.68 -9.58
C PRO A 33 16.22 11.41 -8.26
N ASP A 34 17.40 12.01 -8.10
CA ASP A 34 17.80 12.64 -6.83
C ASP A 34 16.87 13.76 -6.36
N ASP A 35 16.30 14.50 -7.30
CA ASP A 35 15.34 15.56 -7.02
C ASP A 35 13.95 15.06 -6.58
N LEU A 36 13.64 13.79 -6.83
CA LEU A 36 12.41 13.14 -6.38
C LEU A 36 12.57 12.41 -5.04
N LYS A 37 13.78 12.03 -4.66
CA LYS A 37 14.05 11.31 -3.38
C LYS A 37 13.44 12.00 -2.15
N PRO A 38 13.52 13.33 -2.01
CA PRO A 38 12.92 14.02 -0.86
C PRO A 38 11.40 13.84 -0.70
N TYR A 39 10.73 13.43 -1.76
CA TYR A 39 9.28 13.29 -1.84
C TYR A 39 8.84 11.82 -1.99
N THR A 40 9.78 10.89 -1.90
CA THR A 40 9.54 9.46 -2.16
C THR A 40 9.70 8.64 -0.90
N ALA A 41 8.89 7.60 -0.78
CA ALA A 41 9.03 6.55 0.22
C ALA A 41 8.82 5.19 -0.44
N ILE A 42 9.30 4.14 0.20
CA ILE A 42 9.13 2.77 -0.27
C ILE A 42 8.05 2.09 0.57
N GLN A 43 7.07 1.51 -0.08
CA GLN A 43 6.09 0.66 0.55
C GLN A 43 6.53 -0.80 0.43
N LEU A 44 6.70 -1.48 1.56
CA LEU A 44 6.97 -2.92 1.61
C LEU A 44 5.66 -3.68 1.66
N HIS A 45 5.45 -4.54 0.69
CA HIS A 45 4.30 -5.43 0.64
C HIS A 45 4.60 -6.76 1.32
N ALA A 46 3.73 -7.18 2.23
CA ALA A 46 3.76 -8.50 2.83
C ALA A 46 3.01 -9.56 2.03
N ASP A 47 2.30 -9.15 1.00
CA ASP A 47 1.41 -9.98 0.18
C ASP A 47 2.06 -11.25 -0.32
N ASP A 48 3.30 -11.11 -0.73
CA ASP A 48 4.07 -12.20 -1.29
C ASP A 48 4.41 -13.27 -0.24
N PHE A 49 4.22 -12.99 1.05
CA PHE A 49 4.46 -13.91 2.17
C PHE A 49 3.20 -14.37 2.87
N VAL A 50 2.18 -13.53 2.85
CA VAL A 50 0.94 -13.76 3.59
C VAL A 50 -0.04 -14.60 2.80
N GLY A 51 0.23 -14.80 1.51
CA GLY A 51 -0.61 -15.60 0.61
C GLY A 51 -1.99 -14.95 0.43
N HIS A 52 -2.20 -14.28 -0.66
CA HIS A 52 -3.50 -13.76 -1.08
C HIS A 52 -4.60 -14.81 -0.89
N GLY A 53 -5.35 -14.75 0.20
CA GLY A 53 -6.58 -15.53 0.39
C GLY A 53 -6.49 -17.05 0.22
N TYR A 54 -5.31 -17.61 0.00
CA TYR A 54 -5.11 -19.03 -0.32
C TYR A 54 -4.69 -19.88 0.89
N GLY A 55 -5.00 -19.43 2.10
CA GLY A 55 -4.95 -20.28 3.28
C GLY A 55 -3.59 -20.42 3.98
N GLY A 56 -2.57 -19.78 3.48
CA GLY A 56 -1.23 -19.75 4.09
C GLY A 56 -0.90 -18.36 4.62
N TYR A 57 -1.66 -17.88 5.59
CA TYR A 57 -1.30 -16.62 6.27
C TYR A 57 0.02 -16.83 6.98
N GLY A 58 0.97 -16.00 6.60
CA GLY A 58 2.37 -16.15 6.86
C GLY A 58 2.73 -16.44 8.30
N ASP A 59 3.81 -17.12 8.41
CA ASP A 59 4.55 -17.32 9.64
C ASP A 59 4.99 -15.94 10.17
N HIS A 60 4.72 -15.68 11.44
CA HIS A 60 5.14 -14.51 12.18
C HIS A 60 6.65 -14.21 11.96
N ASP A 61 7.49 -15.21 12.19
CA ASP A 61 8.95 -15.05 12.13
C ASP A 61 9.43 -14.70 10.72
N ARG A 62 8.78 -15.26 9.71
CA ARG A 62 9.10 -14.95 8.30
C ARG A 62 8.74 -13.53 7.91
N LEU A 63 7.60 -13.04 8.37
CA LEU A 63 7.17 -11.67 8.09
C LEU A 63 8.14 -10.66 8.71
N TRP A 64 8.50 -10.87 9.98
CA TRP A 64 9.44 -9.98 10.66
C TRP A 64 10.85 -10.06 10.07
N ALA A 65 11.32 -11.25 9.68
CA ALA A 65 12.59 -11.40 8.96
C ALA A 65 12.57 -10.66 7.60
N TRP A 66 11.43 -10.68 6.91
CA TRP A 66 11.24 -9.94 5.66
C TRP A 66 11.30 -8.42 5.85
N TYR A 67 10.55 -7.89 6.81
CA TYR A 67 10.60 -6.47 7.10
C TYR A 67 12.00 -6.04 7.55
N SER A 68 12.61 -6.78 8.47
CA SER A 68 13.96 -6.49 8.96
C SER A 68 14.96 -6.44 7.83
N TYR A 69 14.96 -7.41 6.94
CA TYR A 69 15.90 -7.47 5.82
C TYR A 69 15.89 -6.19 4.95
N PHE A 70 14.73 -5.66 4.64
CA PHE A 70 14.62 -4.44 3.81
C PHE A 70 14.82 -3.16 4.62
N VAL A 71 14.37 -3.13 5.84
CA VAL A 71 14.54 -1.99 6.74
C VAL A 71 16.02 -1.80 7.09
N ASP A 72 16.75 -2.89 7.35
CA ASP A 72 18.20 -2.84 7.62
C ASP A 72 18.98 -2.26 6.44
N GLN A 73 18.62 -2.61 5.20
CA GLN A 73 19.22 -2.03 4.00
C GLN A 73 18.96 -0.51 3.91
N ALA A 74 17.73 -0.08 4.20
CA ALA A 74 17.38 1.33 4.19
C ALA A 74 18.17 2.11 5.25
N GLU A 75 18.29 1.56 6.44
CA GLU A 75 19.04 2.19 7.52
C GLU A 75 20.55 2.21 7.27
N GLU A 76 21.10 1.17 6.67
CA GLU A 76 22.49 1.18 6.25
C GLU A 76 22.73 2.27 5.19
N TYR A 77 21.86 2.38 4.20
CA TYR A 77 21.92 3.46 3.23
C TYR A 77 21.85 4.83 3.92
N ASN A 78 20.86 5.04 4.79
CA ASN A 78 20.64 6.31 5.48
C ASN A 78 21.82 6.72 6.37
N ARG A 79 22.49 5.76 7.01
CA ARG A 79 23.71 6.04 7.79
C ARG A 79 24.86 6.57 6.93
N ASN A 80 24.91 6.19 5.66
CA ASN A 80 25.98 6.56 4.73
C ASN A 80 25.61 7.78 3.87
N GLU A 81 24.35 8.19 3.84
CA GLU A 81 23.85 9.33 3.07
C GLU A 81 23.79 10.59 3.95
N PRO A 82 24.67 11.59 3.72
CA PRO A 82 24.74 12.78 4.56
C PRO A 82 23.54 13.73 4.39
N ASP A 83 22.85 13.67 3.25
CA ASP A 83 21.66 14.48 3.00
C ASP A 83 20.40 13.74 3.48
N SER A 84 19.88 14.11 4.64
CA SER A 84 18.70 13.51 5.22
C SER A 84 17.44 13.60 4.33
N LYS A 85 17.43 14.53 3.37
CA LYS A 85 16.34 14.62 2.39
C LYS A 85 16.35 13.46 1.39
N LYS A 86 17.47 12.77 1.27
CA LYS A 86 17.62 11.60 0.40
C LYS A 86 17.52 10.28 1.17
N HIS A 87 17.18 10.33 2.45
CA HIS A 87 16.99 9.13 3.25
C HIS A 87 15.79 8.31 2.76
N ILE A 88 15.95 7.02 2.77
CA ILE A 88 14.87 6.07 2.45
C ILE A 88 13.89 6.06 3.62
N ASN A 89 12.63 6.35 3.32
CA ASN A 89 11.52 6.20 4.25
C ASN A 89 10.70 4.98 3.85
N ILE A 90 10.23 4.21 4.83
CA ILE A 90 9.53 2.95 4.62
C ILE A 90 8.13 2.99 5.24
N TYR A 91 7.16 2.42 4.51
CA TYR A 91 5.83 2.11 4.99
C TYR A 91 5.61 0.59 4.92
N LEU A 92 5.12 -0.01 6.00
CA LEU A 92 4.87 -1.45 6.09
C LEU A 92 3.41 -1.75 5.74
N THR A 93 3.16 -2.56 4.74
CA THR A 93 1.80 -3.04 4.46
C THR A 93 1.46 -4.20 5.38
N LEU A 94 0.62 -3.96 6.37
CA LEU A 94 0.22 -4.96 7.35
C LEU A 94 -0.93 -5.84 6.87
N MET A 95 -1.75 -5.33 5.96
CA MET A 95 -3.00 -5.97 5.54
C MET A 95 -3.31 -5.65 4.11
N THR A 96 -3.72 -6.65 3.37
CA THR A 96 -4.05 -6.59 1.95
C THR A 96 -5.05 -7.67 1.58
N GLY A 97 -5.72 -7.51 0.44
CA GLY A 97 -6.58 -8.44 -0.27
C GLY A 97 -7.22 -9.61 0.49
N GLY A 98 -8.14 -9.34 1.42
CA GLY A 98 -8.87 -10.41 2.10
C GLY A 98 -8.16 -11.03 3.31
N THR A 99 -7.08 -10.42 3.79
CA THR A 99 -6.44 -10.83 5.06
C THR A 99 -7.45 -10.84 6.19
N PRO A 100 -7.66 -11.95 6.92
CA PRO A 100 -8.57 -11.98 8.06
C PRO A 100 -8.11 -11.05 9.18
N LEU A 101 -9.06 -10.36 9.81
CA LEU A 101 -8.76 -9.46 10.93
C LEU A 101 -8.04 -10.17 12.08
N SER A 102 -8.36 -11.44 12.31
CA SER A 102 -7.70 -12.28 13.32
C SER A 102 -6.22 -12.55 13.03
N TYR A 103 -5.81 -12.37 11.77
CA TYR A 103 -4.41 -12.54 11.37
C TYR A 103 -3.52 -11.46 11.99
N LEU A 104 -3.94 -10.19 11.93
CA LEU A 104 -3.15 -9.08 12.45
C LEU A 104 -2.79 -9.25 13.92
N SER A 105 -3.77 -9.62 14.76
CA SER A 105 -3.53 -9.78 16.20
C SER A 105 -2.61 -10.96 16.54
N ARG A 106 -2.52 -11.94 15.67
CA ARG A 106 -1.71 -13.14 15.87
C ARG A 106 -0.32 -13.05 15.28
N THR A 107 -0.21 -12.41 14.12
CA THR A 107 1.03 -12.40 13.32
C THR A 107 1.81 -11.11 13.50
N ILE A 108 1.12 -10.02 13.84
CA ILE A 108 1.71 -8.71 14.10
C ILE A 108 1.19 -8.20 15.45
N PRO A 109 1.69 -8.71 16.57
CA PRO A 109 1.35 -8.20 17.89
C PRO A 109 1.67 -6.70 18.01
N ASP A 110 0.80 -5.96 18.70
CA ASP A 110 0.90 -4.49 18.76
C ASP A 110 2.21 -4.03 19.42
N ASP A 111 2.65 -4.72 20.45
CA ASP A 111 3.88 -4.43 21.18
C ASP A 111 5.14 -4.69 20.33
N GLU A 112 5.14 -5.75 19.53
CA GLU A 112 6.23 -6.03 18.60
C GLU A 112 6.28 -5.00 17.47
N LEU A 113 5.13 -4.60 16.91
CA LEU A 113 5.07 -3.56 15.90
C LEU A 113 5.59 -2.22 16.45
N VAL A 114 5.20 -1.86 17.66
CA VAL A 114 5.69 -0.64 18.33
C VAL A 114 7.19 -0.72 18.59
N ALA A 115 7.67 -1.86 19.07
CA ALA A 115 9.10 -2.07 19.30
C ALA A 115 9.90 -1.96 17.98
N PHE A 116 9.38 -2.55 16.92
CA PHE A 116 10.00 -2.49 15.59
C PHE A 116 10.05 -1.05 15.05
N ILE A 117 8.95 -0.31 15.10
CA ILE A 117 8.91 1.09 14.66
C ILE A 117 9.89 1.94 15.47
N ASN A 118 9.96 1.73 16.78
CA ASN A 118 10.85 2.50 17.65
C ASN A 118 12.33 2.15 17.46
N ALA A 119 12.63 0.93 17.00
CA ALA A 119 13.99 0.51 16.70
C ALA A 119 14.47 1.03 15.33
N HIS A 120 13.56 1.39 14.43
CA HIS A 120 13.87 1.69 13.03
C HIS A 120 13.34 3.06 12.60
N GLU A 121 14.21 4.07 12.66
CA GLU A 121 13.83 5.46 12.35
C GLU A 121 13.32 5.65 10.92
N CYS A 122 13.73 4.82 9.97
CA CYS A 122 13.28 4.90 8.60
C CYS A 122 11.81 4.46 8.40
N VAL A 123 11.21 3.75 9.36
CA VAL A 123 9.80 3.34 9.30
C VAL A 123 8.89 4.50 9.68
N LYS A 124 8.10 5.01 8.72
CA LYS A 124 7.26 6.20 8.86
C LYS A 124 5.77 5.89 9.00
N GLY A 125 5.38 4.67 8.82
CA GLY A 125 3.98 4.29 8.96
C GLY A 125 3.64 2.89 8.49
N VAL A 126 2.37 2.61 8.55
CA VAL A 126 1.79 1.35 8.10
C VAL A 126 0.67 1.58 7.08
N VAL A 127 0.46 0.60 6.24
CA VAL A 127 -0.60 0.61 5.22
C VAL A 127 -1.58 -0.52 5.51
N LEU A 128 -2.85 -0.20 5.56
CA LEU A 128 -3.96 -1.16 5.53
C LEU A 128 -4.63 -1.05 4.17
N SER A 129 -4.62 -2.14 3.41
CA SER A 129 -5.08 -2.17 2.02
C SER A 129 -6.13 -3.24 1.80
N GLU A 130 -7.06 -2.98 0.88
CA GLU A 130 -8.02 -3.95 0.35
C GLU A 130 -8.87 -4.70 1.39
N ASN A 131 -9.34 -3.98 2.40
CA ASN A 131 -10.18 -4.54 3.46
C ASN A 131 -11.63 -4.82 3.02
N TYR A 132 -12.00 -4.40 1.83
CA TYR A 132 -13.34 -4.53 1.25
C TYR A 132 -13.86 -5.98 1.21
N ASN A 133 -12.97 -6.97 1.21
CA ASN A 133 -13.35 -8.37 1.23
C ASN A 133 -13.79 -8.87 2.62
N ASN A 134 -13.47 -8.13 3.68
CA ASN A 134 -13.96 -8.45 5.01
C ASN A 134 -15.43 -8.03 5.12
N GLY A 135 -16.34 -8.99 5.22
CA GLY A 135 -17.77 -8.73 5.41
C GLY A 135 -18.11 -8.10 6.77
N ASP A 136 -17.14 -8.09 7.70
CA ASP A 136 -17.26 -7.48 9.02
C ASP A 136 -16.80 -6.01 8.98
N THR A 137 -17.70 -5.11 8.59
CA THR A 137 -17.42 -3.67 8.51
C THR A 137 -17.06 -3.06 9.86
N VAL A 138 -17.70 -3.53 10.92
CA VAL A 138 -17.44 -3.08 12.30
C VAL A 138 -16.05 -3.52 12.76
N GLY A 139 -15.68 -4.76 12.48
CA GLY A 139 -14.35 -5.29 12.81
C GLY A 139 -13.24 -4.53 12.08
N VAL A 140 -13.42 -4.25 10.78
CA VAL A 140 -12.47 -3.42 10.00
C VAL A 140 -12.35 -2.02 10.59
N ALA A 141 -13.45 -1.38 10.93
CA ALA A 141 -13.45 -0.05 11.55
C ALA A 141 -12.67 -0.03 12.87
N LYS A 142 -12.90 -1.02 13.75
CA LYS A 142 -12.19 -1.15 15.03
C LYS A 142 -10.70 -1.37 14.85
N VAL A 143 -10.31 -2.24 13.93
CA VAL A 143 -8.90 -2.51 13.63
C VAL A 143 -8.23 -1.26 13.07
N THR A 144 -8.88 -0.57 12.14
CA THR A 144 -8.36 0.68 11.57
C THR A 144 -8.19 1.76 12.65
N ALA A 145 -9.18 1.93 13.53
CA ALA A 145 -9.12 2.86 14.65
C ALA A 145 -7.97 2.54 15.61
N LYS A 146 -7.76 1.26 15.91
CA LYS A 146 -6.66 0.77 16.74
C LYS A 146 -5.31 1.15 16.14
N TYR A 147 -5.07 0.82 14.88
CA TYR A 147 -3.80 1.14 14.23
C TYR A 147 -3.58 2.64 14.02
N LEU A 148 -4.64 3.41 13.75
CA LEU A 148 -4.53 4.87 13.69
C LEU A 148 -4.05 5.46 15.02
N LYS A 149 -4.64 5.02 16.13
CA LYS A 149 -4.20 5.43 17.47
C LYS A 149 -2.75 5.00 17.74
N LEU A 150 -2.41 3.77 17.39
CA LEU A 150 -1.07 3.23 17.60
C LEU A 150 -0.02 4.01 16.84
N MET A 151 -0.26 4.27 15.55
CA MET A 151 0.65 5.06 14.70
C MET A 151 0.79 6.50 15.21
N ALA A 152 -0.32 7.14 15.55
CA ALA A 152 -0.30 8.50 16.08
C ALA A 152 0.54 8.63 17.36
N GLN A 153 0.53 7.60 18.23
CA GLN A 153 1.34 7.57 19.44
C GLN A 153 2.85 7.46 19.15
N GLN A 154 3.21 6.88 18.01
CA GLN A 154 4.60 6.76 17.57
C GLN A 154 5.03 7.92 16.64
N GLY A 155 4.16 8.88 16.34
CA GLY A 155 4.43 9.93 15.37
C GLY A 155 4.48 9.45 13.92
N CYS A 156 3.90 8.29 13.64
CA CYS A 156 3.86 7.62 12.35
C CYS A 156 2.49 7.75 11.69
N TYR A 157 2.43 7.47 10.39
CA TYR A 157 1.19 7.56 9.61
C TYR A 157 0.49 6.21 9.48
N LEU A 158 -0.83 6.24 9.49
CA LEU A 158 -1.66 5.17 8.95
C LEU A 158 -2.12 5.58 7.55
N VAL A 159 -1.80 4.77 6.55
CA VAL A 159 -2.34 4.88 5.20
C VAL A 159 -3.46 3.85 5.04
N LEU A 160 -4.67 4.33 4.83
CA LEU A 160 -5.83 3.50 4.55
C LEU A 160 -6.05 3.52 3.04
N THR A 161 -5.75 2.41 2.38
CA THR A 161 -5.87 2.28 0.93
C THR A 161 -6.91 1.23 0.60
N ASP A 162 -7.99 1.62 -0.02
CA ASP A 162 -9.02 0.65 -0.37
C ASP A 162 -9.70 0.95 -1.69
N ILE A 163 -10.38 -0.08 -2.18
CA ILE A 163 -11.25 -0.04 -3.33
C ILE A 163 -12.69 -0.18 -2.87
N ASP A 164 -13.60 0.41 -3.62
CA ASP A 164 -15.02 0.10 -3.48
C ASP A 164 -15.45 -0.89 -4.55
N LYS A 165 -16.09 -1.96 -4.13
CA LYS A 165 -16.92 -2.73 -5.07
C LYS A 165 -18.07 -1.84 -5.54
N PRO A 166 -18.48 -1.93 -6.80
CA PRO A 166 -19.59 -1.13 -7.31
C PRO A 166 -20.82 -1.17 -6.39
N GLY A 167 -21.22 0.00 -5.89
CA GLY A 167 -22.39 0.16 -5.02
C GLY A 167 -22.23 -0.31 -3.58
N SER A 168 -21.00 -0.58 -3.11
CA SER A 168 -20.77 -1.09 -1.75
C SER A 168 -20.56 0.01 -0.71
N ASN A 169 -19.99 1.15 -1.09
CA ASN A 169 -19.64 2.26 -0.19
C ASN A 169 -18.93 1.79 1.11
N MET A 170 -17.99 0.86 0.97
CA MET A 170 -17.40 0.16 2.13
C MET A 170 -16.65 1.10 3.06
N MET A 171 -15.84 2.01 2.52
CA MET A 171 -15.12 2.98 3.35
C MET A 171 -16.08 3.88 4.11
N GLU A 172 -17.15 4.34 3.48
CA GLU A 172 -18.18 5.13 4.15
C GLU A 172 -18.80 4.35 5.31
N LYS A 173 -19.10 3.06 5.11
CA LYS A 173 -19.64 2.20 6.18
C LYS A 173 -18.68 2.05 7.35
N TRP A 174 -17.39 1.86 7.11
CA TRP A 174 -16.42 1.76 8.20
C TRP A 174 -16.39 3.01 9.09
N PHE A 175 -16.58 4.18 8.51
CA PHE A 175 -16.62 5.44 9.26
C PHE A 175 -17.97 5.73 9.89
N ASN A 176 -19.08 5.19 9.37
CA ASN A 176 -20.45 5.47 9.82
C ASN A 176 -21.03 4.35 10.69
N ASP A 177 -20.63 3.09 10.52
CA ASP A 177 -21.17 1.96 11.26
C ASP A 177 -20.67 1.90 12.70
N THR A 178 -19.59 2.63 13.03
CA THR A 178 -19.09 2.75 14.41
C THR A 178 -18.58 4.16 14.69
N ASP A 179 -18.83 4.64 15.90
CA ASP A 179 -18.24 5.90 16.39
C ASP A 179 -16.72 5.80 16.58
N GLU A 180 -16.19 4.58 16.70
CA GLU A 180 -14.81 4.34 17.10
C GLU A 180 -13.81 4.85 16.05
N LEU A 181 -13.99 4.48 14.78
CA LEU A 181 -13.11 4.97 13.71
C LEU A 181 -13.32 6.45 13.44
N HIS A 182 -14.56 6.91 13.43
CA HIS A 182 -14.87 8.32 13.24
C HIS A 182 -14.23 9.21 14.33
N ASN A 183 -14.34 8.81 15.60
CA ASN A 183 -13.74 9.53 16.72
C ASN A 183 -12.21 9.45 16.70
N ALA A 184 -11.64 8.29 16.34
CA ALA A 184 -10.20 8.15 16.18
C ALA A 184 -9.68 9.04 15.05
N ALA A 185 -10.37 9.08 13.91
CA ALA A 185 -10.02 9.94 12.78
C ALA A 185 -10.06 11.42 13.19
N LYS A 186 -11.14 11.89 13.81
CA LYS A 186 -11.21 13.26 14.33
C LYS A 186 -10.07 13.63 15.27
N LYS A 187 -9.66 12.70 16.12
CA LYS A 187 -8.60 12.95 17.12
C LYS A 187 -7.21 12.90 16.52
N TYR A 188 -6.98 12.02 15.56
CA TYR A 188 -5.67 11.68 15.01
C TYR A 188 -5.56 11.98 13.51
N HIS A 189 -6.39 12.91 12.99
CA HIS A 189 -6.49 13.27 11.55
C HIS A 189 -5.14 13.55 10.90
N LYS A 190 -4.17 14.11 11.65
CA LYS A 190 -2.82 14.42 11.18
C LYS A 190 -2.02 13.20 10.74
N TYR A 191 -2.36 12.05 11.30
CA TYR A 191 -1.66 10.79 11.08
C TYR A 191 -2.43 9.83 10.16
N LEU A 192 -3.59 10.25 9.66
CA LEU A 192 -4.39 9.47 8.72
C LEU A 192 -4.23 10.00 7.30
N ILE A 193 -3.90 9.10 6.39
CA ILE A 193 -3.89 9.34 4.95
C ILE A 193 -4.91 8.37 4.33
N ILE A 194 -5.89 8.91 3.61
CA ILE A 194 -6.88 8.09 2.90
C ILE A 194 -6.50 8.08 1.43
N ASN A 195 -6.10 6.91 0.92
CA ASN A 195 -5.78 6.72 -0.49
C ASN A 195 -6.99 6.16 -1.25
N SER A 196 -7.37 6.85 -2.31
CA SER A 196 -8.31 6.36 -3.29
C SER A 196 -7.61 5.37 -4.21
N LYS A 197 -7.85 4.07 -4.01
CA LYS A 197 -7.30 3.02 -4.89
C LYS A 197 -8.17 2.88 -6.14
N SER A 198 -7.57 3.12 -7.28
CA SER A 198 -8.21 3.03 -8.58
C SER A 198 -8.00 1.66 -9.19
N THR A 199 -8.90 0.72 -8.88
CA THR A 199 -8.81 -0.68 -9.36
C THR A 199 -9.82 -0.98 -10.48
N SER A 200 -10.97 -0.30 -10.49
CA SER A 200 -11.99 -0.50 -11.52
C SER A 200 -12.62 0.81 -11.94
N SER A 201 -13.17 0.86 -13.15
CA SER A 201 -13.84 2.06 -13.68
C SER A 201 -15.02 2.53 -12.82
N SER A 202 -15.67 1.62 -12.12
CA SER A 202 -16.83 1.92 -11.27
C SER A 202 -16.45 2.39 -9.87
N GLY A 203 -15.28 2.00 -9.36
CA GLY A 203 -14.78 2.44 -8.05
C GLY A 203 -14.09 3.80 -8.07
N PHE A 204 -13.69 4.29 -9.23
CA PHE A 204 -12.92 5.53 -9.37
C PHE A 204 -13.57 6.73 -8.68
N ASN A 205 -14.89 6.86 -8.78
CA ASN A 205 -15.57 8.03 -8.28
C ASN A 205 -15.97 7.92 -6.82
N THR A 206 -16.35 6.72 -6.36
CA THR A 206 -16.89 6.53 -5.02
C THR A 206 -15.81 6.69 -3.96
N VAL A 207 -14.70 5.96 -4.09
CA VAL A 207 -13.59 6.04 -3.14
C VAL A 207 -12.93 7.41 -3.15
N ARG A 208 -12.78 8.00 -4.34
CA ARG A 208 -12.26 9.36 -4.47
C ARG A 208 -13.16 10.38 -3.79
N SER A 209 -14.46 10.30 -4.02
CA SER A 209 -15.43 11.20 -3.38
C SER A 209 -15.41 11.07 -1.87
N PHE A 210 -15.26 9.83 -1.36
CA PHE A 210 -15.11 9.59 0.05
C PHE A 210 -13.81 10.20 0.60
N ALA A 211 -12.66 9.98 -0.06
CA ALA A 211 -11.36 10.50 0.39
C ALA A 211 -11.37 12.04 0.45
N VAL A 212 -11.90 12.69 -0.60
CA VAL A 212 -12.09 14.16 -0.63
C VAL A 212 -13.05 14.61 0.46
N GLY A 213 -14.18 13.92 0.64
CA GLY A 213 -15.17 14.23 1.67
C GLY A 213 -14.60 14.11 3.08
N ALA A 214 -13.85 13.08 3.37
CA ALA A 214 -13.19 12.87 4.65
C ALA A 214 -12.13 13.96 4.94
N TRP A 215 -11.36 14.35 3.93
CA TRP A 215 -10.43 15.47 4.03
C TRP A 215 -11.14 16.79 4.32
N LEU A 216 -12.19 17.11 3.55
CA LEU A 216 -12.98 18.33 3.77
C LEU A 216 -13.70 18.34 5.12
N ALA A 217 -14.09 17.19 5.64
CA ALA A 217 -14.69 17.04 6.96
C ALA A 217 -13.67 17.06 8.11
N GLY A 218 -12.38 17.16 7.83
CA GLY A 218 -11.31 17.17 8.83
C GLY A 218 -11.09 15.82 9.52
N LEU A 219 -11.47 14.73 8.87
CA LEU A 219 -11.21 13.35 9.34
C LEU A 219 -9.83 12.87 8.96
N ALA A 220 -9.21 13.48 7.96
CA ALA A 220 -7.83 13.27 7.55
C ALA A 220 -7.25 14.58 7.06
N ASP A 221 -5.99 14.90 7.40
CA ASP A 221 -5.32 16.12 6.91
C ASP A 221 -4.83 15.93 5.47
N ASN A 222 -4.64 14.68 5.05
CA ASN A 222 -4.12 14.34 3.73
C ASN A 222 -4.93 13.22 3.10
N TRP A 223 -5.05 13.28 1.79
CA TRP A 223 -5.54 12.19 1.00
C TRP A 223 -4.65 11.94 -0.21
N GLY A 224 -4.80 10.78 -0.80
CA GLY A 224 -3.96 10.37 -1.91
C GLY A 224 -4.68 9.50 -2.93
N ALA A 225 -3.92 9.11 -3.94
CA ALA A 225 -4.37 8.23 -5.00
C ALA A 225 -3.37 7.09 -5.21
N LEU A 226 -3.91 5.90 -5.38
CA LEU A 226 -3.18 4.72 -5.81
C LEU A 226 -3.81 4.22 -7.10
N THR A 227 -2.98 4.04 -8.12
CA THR A 227 -3.41 3.41 -9.36
C THR A 227 -2.75 2.05 -9.46
N ASP A 228 -3.55 1.01 -9.62
CA ASP A 228 -3.07 -0.32 -9.84
C ASP A 228 -3.26 -0.78 -11.31
N ALA A 229 -2.61 -1.88 -11.65
CA ALA A 229 -2.69 -2.43 -13.00
C ALA A 229 -4.10 -2.92 -13.37
N TRP A 230 -4.89 -3.32 -12.38
CA TRP A 230 -6.26 -3.80 -12.56
C TRP A 230 -7.17 -2.69 -13.11
N ALA A 231 -6.88 -1.42 -12.79
CA ALA A 231 -7.60 -0.29 -13.34
C ALA A 231 -7.58 -0.27 -14.87
N TRP A 232 -6.52 -0.79 -15.48
CA TRP A 232 -6.39 -0.84 -16.93
C TRP A 232 -7.02 -2.09 -17.54
N TYR A 233 -6.70 -3.27 -17.05
CA TYR A 233 -7.13 -4.49 -17.73
C TYR A 233 -8.46 -5.08 -17.23
N GLU A 234 -8.89 -4.81 -16.00
CA GLU A 234 -10.22 -5.23 -15.50
C GLU A 234 -11.32 -4.22 -15.75
N SER A 235 -11.00 -2.95 -15.89
CA SER A 235 -11.99 -1.87 -15.95
C SER A 235 -12.72 -1.73 -17.28
N GLY A 236 -12.47 -2.61 -18.23
CA GLY A 236 -13.05 -2.53 -19.58
C GLY A 236 -12.20 -1.74 -20.57
N TYR A 237 -11.25 -0.94 -20.14
CA TYR A 237 -10.33 -0.27 -21.06
C TYR A 237 -9.41 -1.26 -21.76
N GLY A 238 -8.83 -2.20 -21.02
CA GLY A 238 -8.04 -3.28 -21.59
C GLY A 238 -8.87 -4.30 -22.36
N GLN A 239 -10.16 -4.44 -22.05
CA GLN A 239 -11.08 -5.33 -22.76
C GLN A 239 -11.48 -4.82 -24.14
N LEU A 240 -11.29 -3.53 -24.44
CA LEU A 240 -11.47 -3.00 -25.78
C LEU A 240 -10.56 -3.68 -26.82
N PHE A 241 -9.43 -4.22 -26.39
CA PHE A 241 -8.47 -4.87 -27.26
C PHE A 241 -8.64 -6.40 -27.34
N LYS A 242 -9.42 -6.99 -26.44
CA LYS A 242 -9.81 -8.42 -26.47
C LYS A 242 -11.23 -8.61 -25.94
N PRO A 243 -12.26 -8.30 -26.75
CA PRO A 243 -13.63 -8.61 -26.36
C PRO A 243 -13.76 -10.14 -26.22
N ASN A 244 -14.25 -10.57 -25.06
CA ASN A 244 -14.68 -11.94 -24.73
C ASN A 244 -13.63 -12.94 -24.16
N SER A 245 -12.45 -12.55 -23.76
CA SER A 245 -11.58 -13.44 -23.00
C SER A 245 -10.98 -12.72 -21.80
N LYS A 246 -10.96 -13.36 -20.63
CA LYS A 246 -10.05 -12.93 -19.57
C LYS A 246 -8.64 -12.99 -20.16
N PRO A 247 -7.88 -11.87 -20.15
CA PRO A 247 -6.54 -11.90 -20.69
C PRO A 247 -5.73 -12.94 -19.89
N SER A 248 -4.98 -13.79 -20.60
CA SER A 248 -3.98 -14.59 -19.92
C SER A 248 -2.95 -13.65 -19.29
N TYR A 249 -2.27 -14.11 -18.26
CA TYR A 249 -1.26 -13.30 -17.57
C TYR A 249 -0.15 -12.78 -18.53
N GLU A 250 0.16 -13.52 -19.58
CA GLU A 250 1.10 -13.09 -20.63
C GLU A 250 0.51 -12.03 -21.58
N ASP A 251 -0.79 -12.11 -21.84
CA ASP A 251 -1.49 -11.09 -22.64
C ASP A 251 -1.61 -9.78 -21.89
N VAL A 252 -1.75 -9.85 -20.57
CA VAL A 252 -1.74 -8.71 -19.67
C VAL A 252 -0.41 -7.96 -19.75
N ARG A 253 0.72 -8.64 -19.84
CA ARG A 253 2.02 -8.00 -20.07
C ARG A 253 2.08 -7.13 -21.33
N ARG A 254 1.38 -7.49 -22.38
CA ARG A 254 1.32 -6.72 -23.64
C ARG A 254 0.37 -5.53 -23.57
N VAL A 255 -0.56 -5.56 -22.64
CA VAL A 255 -1.55 -4.50 -22.39
C VAL A 255 -1.13 -3.63 -21.21
N TYR A 256 -0.01 -3.93 -20.57
CA TYR A 256 0.52 -3.23 -19.41
C TYR A 256 0.97 -1.78 -19.66
N THR A 257 0.97 -1.34 -20.86
CA THR A 257 1.06 0.08 -21.08
C THR A 257 -0.28 0.73 -20.76
N PHE A 258 -0.54 0.91 -19.48
CA PHE A 258 -1.47 1.95 -19.06
C PHE A 258 -1.02 3.21 -19.84
N PRO A 259 -1.83 3.77 -20.73
CA PRO A 259 -1.36 4.91 -21.51
C PRO A 259 -0.89 5.98 -20.53
N GLU A 260 0.38 6.38 -20.66
CA GLU A 260 0.99 7.39 -19.78
C GLU A 260 0.09 8.62 -19.63
N THR A 261 -0.58 9.00 -20.70
CA THR A 261 -1.54 10.11 -20.69
C THR A 261 -2.69 9.88 -19.74
N LEU A 262 -3.28 8.68 -19.69
CA LEU A 262 -4.39 8.37 -18.76
C LEU A 262 -3.90 8.32 -17.34
N PHE A 263 -2.72 7.75 -17.10
CA PHE A 263 -2.10 7.74 -15.78
C PHE A 263 -1.84 9.18 -15.30
N ALA A 264 -1.19 10.00 -16.13
CA ALA A 264 -0.90 11.39 -15.84
C ALA A 264 -2.18 12.21 -15.61
N MET A 265 -3.19 12.03 -16.45
CA MET A 265 -4.50 12.71 -16.27
C MET A 265 -5.16 12.34 -14.95
N ASN A 266 -5.15 11.05 -14.57
CA ASN A 266 -5.72 10.61 -13.31
C ASN A 266 -4.98 11.23 -12.11
N MET A 267 -3.65 11.23 -12.14
CA MET A 267 -2.84 11.84 -11.08
C MET A 267 -3.02 13.35 -11.00
N LEU A 268 -3.00 14.04 -12.13
CA LEU A 268 -3.23 15.50 -12.19
C LEU A 268 -4.62 15.86 -11.70
N GLN A 269 -5.63 15.06 -12.03
CA GLN A 269 -7.00 15.28 -11.54
C GLN A 269 -7.09 15.10 -10.02
N CYS A 270 -6.41 14.09 -9.47
CA CYS A 270 -6.34 13.90 -8.02
C CYS A 270 -5.60 15.06 -7.35
N TYR A 271 -4.46 15.46 -7.90
CA TYR A 271 -3.69 16.61 -7.42
C TYR A 271 -4.50 17.90 -7.43
N ALA A 272 -5.21 18.19 -8.52
CA ALA A 272 -6.07 19.37 -8.63
C ALA A 272 -7.23 19.37 -7.61
N ASN A 273 -7.61 18.22 -7.09
CA ASN A 273 -8.59 18.06 -6.02
C ASN A 273 -7.97 17.97 -4.62
N GLY A 274 -6.68 18.23 -4.47
CA GLY A 274 -5.97 18.32 -3.19
C GLY A 274 -5.28 17.04 -2.73
N ALA A 275 -5.15 16.02 -3.58
CA ALA A 275 -4.33 14.85 -3.25
C ALA A 275 -2.85 15.25 -3.17
N VAL A 276 -2.17 14.76 -2.14
CA VAL A 276 -0.74 15.04 -1.89
C VAL A 276 0.11 13.77 -1.79
N VAL A 277 -0.54 12.60 -1.76
CA VAL A 277 0.14 11.29 -1.72
C VAL A 277 -0.23 10.52 -2.98
N PHE A 278 0.78 10.02 -3.68
CA PHE A 278 0.59 9.21 -4.87
C PHE A 278 1.36 7.92 -4.71
N ASN A 279 0.66 6.82 -4.88
CA ASN A 279 1.22 5.49 -4.76
C ASN A 279 1.06 4.74 -6.09
N ALA A 280 2.10 4.02 -6.49
CA ALA A 280 2.06 3.06 -7.58
C ALA A 280 2.21 1.66 -7.00
N GLU A 281 1.26 0.79 -7.26
CA GLU A 281 1.25 -0.57 -6.71
C GLU A 281 2.44 -1.41 -7.19
N HIS A 282 2.90 -1.16 -8.41
CA HIS A 282 4.04 -1.86 -8.98
C HIS A 282 5.22 -0.92 -9.19
N PRO A 283 6.42 -1.32 -8.76
CA PRO A 283 7.63 -0.52 -8.94
C PRO A 283 7.95 -0.22 -10.41
N PHE A 284 7.49 -1.03 -11.36
CA PHE A 284 7.65 -0.78 -12.80
C PHE A 284 7.14 0.58 -13.26
N TYR A 285 6.09 1.10 -12.63
CA TYR A 285 5.53 2.40 -13.00
C TYR A 285 6.42 3.57 -12.58
N CYS A 286 7.29 3.36 -11.59
CA CYS A 286 8.09 4.41 -10.99
C CYS A 286 9.57 4.33 -11.36
N THR A 287 10.09 3.13 -11.60
CA THR A 287 11.53 2.90 -11.68
C THR A 287 12.01 2.39 -13.02
N GLY A 288 11.11 1.93 -13.90
CA GLY A 288 11.48 1.33 -15.18
C GLY A 288 12.39 0.11 -15.05
N VAL A 289 12.44 -0.52 -13.88
CA VAL A 289 13.22 -1.72 -13.63
C VAL A 289 12.37 -2.92 -13.95
N ASP A 290 12.73 -3.65 -15.01
CA ASP A 290 12.17 -4.95 -15.34
C ASP A 290 12.60 -6.04 -14.35
#